data_6bd3b79bc2181bb6392e35a147c67c3b
#
_entry.id   6bd3b79bc2181bb6392e35a147c67c3b
#
_cell.length_a   1.000
_cell.length_b   1.000
_cell.length_c   1.000
_cell.angle_alpha   90.00
_cell.angle_beta   90.00
_cell.angle_gamma   90.00
#
_symmetry.space_group_name_H-M   'P 1'
#
loop_
_entity.id
_entity.type
_entity.pdbx_description
1 polymer ?
#
loop_
_entity_poly.entity_id
_entity_poly.type
_entity_poly.pdbx_seq_one_letter_code
_entity_poly.pdbx_strand_id
1 'polypeptide(L)'
;MKKITLTFDNGPTPGVTEPILAMLAERGIKTTFFVLGNRICDAVGAALLDKIVAHGHWVGNHSFTHSVAFGDSTEPGYAIREIGDTQALVAARGISGRLFRPFGNLGLLGPHLLSEEALAYLMEQRFTCITWNSVPHDWDDPDHWVERCLSDVAKQDWTVVVLHDIENASLNRLPELLDRLENEGVELVQSFPEEVVLIRDGELTSLKPSHVAGRT
;
A
#
# COMPACT_ATOMS: atom_id res chain seq x y z
N MET A 1 -14.35 -3.38 19.31
CA MET A 1 -14.64 -2.42 18.22
C MET A 1 -13.79 -2.82 17.04
N LYS A 2 -14.38 -2.97 15.86
CA LYS A 2 -13.64 -3.34 14.64
C LYS A 2 -12.76 -2.18 14.20
N LYS A 3 -11.60 -2.50 13.60
CA LYS A 3 -10.66 -1.51 13.08
C LYS A 3 -10.46 -1.67 11.59
N ILE A 4 -10.21 -0.57 10.91
CA ILE A 4 -9.80 -0.57 9.51
C ILE A 4 -8.62 0.38 9.30
N THR A 5 -7.62 -0.09 8.57
CA THR A 5 -6.53 0.71 8.03
C THR A 5 -6.74 0.83 6.53
N LEU A 6 -7.09 2.03 6.07
CA LEU A 6 -7.15 2.30 4.63
C LEU A 6 -5.73 2.45 4.09
N THR A 7 -5.47 1.92 2.91
CA THR A 7 -4.22 2.14 2.19
C THR A 7 -4.51 2.35 0.71
N PHE A 8 -3.71 3.19 0.05
CA PHE A 8 -3.85 3.48 -1.38
C PHE A 8 -2.55 3.13 -2.09
N ASP A 9 -2.66 2.29 -3.11
CA ASP A 9 -1.53 1.78 -3.90
C ASP A 9 -1.54 2.38 -5.32
N ASN A 10 -0.41 2.32 -6.01
CA ASN A 10 -0.21 2.66 -7.42
C ASN A 10 -0.23 4.15 -7.80
N GLY A 11 -0.54 5.04 -6.87
CA GLY A 11 -0.48 6.48 -7.10
C GLY A 11 0.93 7.08 -6.88
N PRO A 12 1.03 8.42 -6.73
CA PRO A 12 -0.09 9.37 -6.83
C PRO A 12 -0.51 9.63 -8.29
N THR A 13 -1.79 9.95 -8.49
CA THR A 13 -2.35 10.23 -9.81
C THR A 13 -2.99 11.62 -9.84
N PRO A 14 -2.55 12.54 -10.73
CA PRO A 14 -3.16 13.87 -10.87
C PRO A 14 -4.66 13.78 -11.13
N GLY A 15 -5.45 14.62 -10.42
CA GLY A 15 -6.91 14.64 -10.55
C GLY A 15 -7.63 13.50 -9.82
N VAL A 16 -6.90 12.54 -9.23
CA VAL A 16 -7.45 11.44 -8.42
C VAL A 16 -6.99 11.55 -6.98
N THR A 17 -5.69 11.66 -6.74
CA THR A 17 -5.12 11.71 -5.38
C THR A 17 -5.60 12.94 -4.63
N GLU A 18 -5.68 14.13 -5.26
CA GLU A 18 -6.12 15.34 -4.56
C GLU A 18 -7.57 15.28 -4.05
N PRO A 19 -8.56 14.84 -4.83
CA PRO A 19 -9.91 14.64 -4.30
C PRO A 19 -9.96 13.63 -3.14
N ILE A 20 -9.19 12.54 -3.20
CA ILE A 20 -9.09 11.58 -2.10
C ILE A 20 -8.53 12.25 -0.84
N LEU A 21 -7.44 13.02 -0.95
CA LEU A 21 -6.86 13.77 0.17
C LEU A 21 -7.86 14.74 0.79
N ALA A 22 -8.65 15.44 -0.03
CA ALA A 22 -9.69 16.37 0.44
C ALA A 22 -10.77 15.64 1.24
N MET A 23 -11.31 14.52 0.73
CA MET A 23 -12.32 13.71 1.41
C MET A 23 -11.82 13.14 2.75
N LEU A 24 -10.58 12.68 2.79
CA LEU A 24 -9.96 12.17 4.02
C LEU A 24 -9.75 13.29 5.04
N ALA A 25 -9.32 14.48 4.59
CA ALA A 25 -9.11 15.65 5.44
C ALA A 25 -10.40 16.15 6.07
N GLU A 26 -11.52 16.23 5.32
CA GLU A 26 -12.83 16.60 5.81
C GLU A 26 -13.32 15.72 6.98
N ARG A 27 -12.90 14.47 7.01
CA ARG A 27 -13.25 13.50 8.06
C ARG A 27 -12.15 13.30 9.12
N GLY A 28 -11.03 14.02 9.02
CA GLY A 28 -9.89 13.88 9.93
C GLY A 28 -9.16 12.53 9.82
N ILE A 29 -9.35 11.80 8.72
CA ILE A 29 -8.79 10.46 8.50
C ILE A 29 -7.34 10.58 8.04
N LYS A 30 -6.45 9.78 8.65
CA LYS A 30 -5.06 9.59 8.21
C LYS A 30 -4.87 8.16 7.73
N THR A 31 -4.07 7.99 6.66
CA THR A 31 -3.88 6.70 6.00
C THR A 31 -2.45 6.58 5.45
N THR A 32 -2.16 5.51 4.72
CA THR A 32 -0.87 5.27 4.06
C THR A 32 -1.06 5.19 2.56
N PHE A 33 -0.19 5.88 1.81
CA PHE A 33 -0.09 5.79 0.35
C PHE A 33 1.19 5.04 -0.01
N PHE A 34 1.06 3.92 -0.71
CA PHE A 34 2.18 3.14 -1.25
C PHE A 34 2.41 3.57 -2.71
N VAL A 35 3.41 4.42 -2.90
CA VAL A 35 3.62 5.14 -4.15
C VAL A 35 4.57 4.42 -5.10
N LEU A 36 4.34 4.57 -6.40
CA LEU A 36 5.25 4.10 -7.44
C LEU A 36 6.34 5.13 -7.75
N GLY A 37 7.58 4.68 -7.94
CA GLY A 37 8.69 5.54 -8.27
C GLY A 37 8.47 6.31 -9.57
N ASN A 38 7.95 5.66 -10.61
CA ASN A 38 7.64 6.29 -11.90
C ASN A 38 6.50 7.32 -11.84
N ARG A 39 5.69 7.33 -10.76
CA ARG A 39 4.64 8.34 -10.52
C ARG A 39 5.15 9.56 -9.78
N ILE A 40 6.29 9.48 -9.12
CA ILE A 40 6.87 10.57 -8.31
C ILE A 40 8.22 11.09 -8.85
N CYS A 41 8.68 10.59 -9.99
CA CYS A 41 9.98 10.94 -10.58
C CYS A 41 9.98 12.30 -11.30
N ASP A 42 8.83 12.90 -11.57
CA ASP A 42 8.71 14.22 -12.18
C ASP A 42 8.19 15.29 -11.19
N ALA A 43 8.12 16.53 -11.63
CA ALA A 43 7.71 17.65 -10.79
C ALA A 43 6.24 17.57 -10.34
N VAL A 44 5.36 17.00 -11.16
CA VAL A 44 3.92 16.88 -10.84
C VAL A 44 3.72 15.82 -9.76
N GLY A 45 4.28 14.63 -9.96
CA GLY A 45 4.20 13.54 -8.99
C GLY A 45 4.90 13.89 -7.67
N ALA A 46 6.06 14.55 -7.72
CA ALA A 46 6.75 15.04 -6.54
C ALA A 46 5.90 16.04 -5.73
N ALA A 47 5.18 16.95 -6.41
CA ALA A 47 4.27 17.88 -5.74
C ALA A 47 3.05 17.19 -5.11
N LEU A 48 2.54 16.11 -5.73
CA LEU A 48 1.48 15.29 -5.14
C LEU A 48 1.97 14.53 -3.91
N LEU A 49 3.19 14.00 -3.96
CA LEU A 49 3.82 13.36 -2.80
C LEU A 49 3.95 14.34 -1.63
N ASP A 50 4.37 15.58 -1.89
CA ASP A 50 4.42 16.64 -0.86
C ASP A 50 3.03 16.92 -0.25
N LYS A 51 1.97 16.92 -1.07
CA LYS A 51 0.59 17.09 -0.57
C LYS A 51 0.17 15.92 0.34
N ILE A 52 0.48 14.67 -0.04
CA ILE A 52 0.20 13.49 0.79
C ILE A 52 0.82 13.67 2.18
N VAL A 53 2.10 14.03 2.23
CA VAL A 53 2.83 14.26 3.50
C VAL A 53 2.26 15.43 4.28
N ALA A 54 1.98 16.56 3.61
CA ALA A 54 1.42 17.75 4.25
C ALA A 54 0.05 17.50 4.91
N HIS A 55 -0.74 16.56 4.39
CA HIS A 55 -1.99 16.11 4.98
C HIS A 55 -1.80 15.11 6.14
N GLY A 56 -0.56 14.74 6.48
CA GLY A 56 -0.23 13.84 7.60
C GLY A 56 -0.41 12.36 7.29
N HIS A 57 -0.45 11.98 6.02
CA HIS A 57 -0.48 10.58 5.61
C HIS A 57 0.93 10.00 5.63
N TRP A 58 1.04 8.69 5.88
CA TRP A 58 2.29 7.97 5.70
C TRP A 58 2.51 7.66 4.22
N VAL A 59 3.78 7.59 3.86
CA VAL A 59 4.23 7.21 2.52
C VAL A 59 4.99 5.90 2.61
N GLY A 60 4.62 4.94 1.79
CA GLY A 60 5.33 3.68 1.59
C GLY A 60 5.79 3.55 0.13
N ASN A 61 6.80 2.74 -0.07
CA ASN A 61 7.37 2.38 -1.36
C ASN A 61 6.61 1.19 -1.95
N HIS A 62 6.18 1.28 -3.22
CA HIS A 62 5.45 0.22 -3.92
C HIS A 62 6.15 -0.24 -5.20
N SER A 63 7.48 -0.21 -5.24
CA SER A 63 8.34 -0.39 -6.41
C SER A 63 8.40 0.83 -7.34
N PHE A 64 9.27 0.76 -8.34
CA PHE A 64 9.40 1.84 -9.31
C PHE A 64 8.40 1.72 -10.46
N THR A 65 8.31 0.55 -11.08
CA THR A 65 7.51 0.32 -12.29
C THR A 65 6.22 -0.47 -12.06
N HIS A 66 6.14 -1.25 -11.00
CA HIS A 66 5.05 -2.21 -10.76
C HIS A 66 4.88 -3.22 -11.92
N SER A 67 5.97 -3.61 -12.58
CA SER A 67 5.91 -4.40 -13.83
C SER A 67 5.94 -5.91 -13.59
N VAL A 68 6.86 -6.41 -12.77
CA VAL A 68 7.02 -7.83 -12.46
C VAL A 68 7.05 -8.01 -10.95
N ALA A 69 6.23 -8.92 -10.41
CA ALA A 69 6.28 -9.25 -8.99
C ALA A 69 7.67 -9.77 -8.61
N PHE A 70 8.15 -9.42 -7.41
CA PHE A 70 9.56 -9.65 -7.06
C PHE A 70 9.96 -11.13 -7.07
N GLY A 71 9.05 -12.02 -6.64
CA GLY A 71 9.29 -13.47 -6.67
C GLY A 71 9.24 -14.10 -8.06
N ASP A 72 8.66 -13.40 -9.04
CA ASP A 72 8.56 -13.86 -10.43
C ASP A 72 9.73 -13.34 -11.31
N SER A 73 10.48 -12.35 -10.82
CA SER A 73 11.63 -11.82 -11.54
C SER A 73 12.87 -12.71 -11.37
N THR A 74 13.52 -13.02 -12.49
CA THR A 74 14.80 -13.72 -12.52
C THR A 74 15.97 -12.80 -12.85
N GLU A 75 15.71 -11.50 -13.01
CA GLU A 75 16.73 -10.50 -13.36
C GLU A 75 17.53 -10.12 -12.10
N PRO A 76 18.88 -10.32 -12.11
CA PRO A 76 19.73 -9.91 -10.99
C PRO A 76 19.69 -8.38 -10.76
N GLY A 77 19.59 -7.94 -9.53
CA GLY A 77 19.50 -6.53 -9.15
C GLY A 77 18.14 -5.89 -9.42
N TYR A 78 17.14 -6.64 -9.89
CA TYR A 78 15.79 -6.12 -10.15
C TYR A 78 15.18 -5.51 -8.89
N ALA A 79 15.16 -6.26 -7.80
CA ALA A 79 14.57 -5.80 -6.55
C ALA A 79 15.31 -4.58 -5.99
N ILE A 80 16.63 -4.56 -6.06
CA ILE A 80 17.47 -3.45 -5.59
C ILE A 80 17.13 -2.16 -6.35
N ARG A 81 16.98 -2.22 -7.68
CA ARG A 81 16.59 -1.06 -8.49
C ARG A 81 15.16 -0.62 -8.19
N GLU A 82 14.19 -1.52 -8.27
CA GLU A 82 12.77 -1.19 -8.08
C GLU A 82 12.50 -0.56 -6.71
N ILE A 83 13.08 -1.12 -5.65
CA ILE A 83 12.89 -0.61 -4.30
C ILE A 83 13.81 0.58 -4.03
N GLY A 84 15.10 0.47 -4.41
CA GLY A 84 16.12 1.48 -4.11
C GLY A 84 15.86 2.81 -4.81
N ASP A 85 15.55 2.79 -6.11
CA ASP A 85 15.31 4.01 -6.88
C ASP A 85 14.05 4.75 -6.37
N THR A 86 13.00 4.00 -6.05
CA THR A 86 11.80 4.59 -5.44
C THR A 86 12.09 5.18 -4.07
N GLN A 87 12.84 4.46 -3.22
CA GLN A 87 13.20 4.96 -1.89
C GLN A 87 14.10 6.20 -1.95
N ALA A 88 14.97 6.29 -2.94
CA ALA A 88 15.79 7.48 -3.15
C ALA A 88 14.93 8.72 -3.46
N LEU A 89 13.89 8.59 -4.30
CA LEU A 89 12.94 9.67 -4.58
C LEU A 89 12.15 10.08 -3.34
N VAL A 90 11.65 9.11 -2.58
CA VAL A 90 10.93 9.35 -1.32
C VAL A 90 11.83 10.06 -0.30
N ALA A 91 13.08 9.60 -0.12
CA ALA A 91 14.04 10.19 0.80
C ALA A 91 14.46 11.62 0.38
N ALA A 92 14.54 11.89 -0.93
CA ALA A 92 14.85 13.24 -1.45
C ALA A 92 13.79 14.28 -1.07
N ARG A 93 12.58 13.86 -0.67
CA ARG A 93 11.50 14.72 -0.13
C ARG A 93 11.53 14.84 1.41
N GLY A 94 12.59 14.38 2.06
CA GLY A 94 12.73 14.43 3.52
C GLY A 94 11.92 13.36 4.28
N ILE A 95 11.36 12.38 3.59
CA ILE A 95 10.60 11.28 4.18
C ILE A 95 11.59 10.21 4.65
N SER A 96 11.74 10.04 5.95
CA SER A 96 12.68 9.08 6.54
C SER A 96 12.09 7.67 6.71
N GLY A 97 10.77 7.51 6.61
CA GLY A 97 10.09 6.24 6.74
C GLY A 97 10.49 5.24 5.65
N ARG A 98 10.58 3.96 6.02
CA ARG A 98 10.94 2.86 5.12
C ARG A 98 9.83 1.81 5.11
N LEU A 99 8.60 2.26 4.84
CA LEU A 99 7.50 1.35 4.59
C LEU A 99 7.60 0.81 3.16
N PHE A 100 7.34 -0.47 2.99
CA PHE A 100 7.33 -1.13 1.70
C PHE A 100 6.14 -2.06 1.58
N ARG A 101 5.55 -2.14 0.40
CA ARG A 101 4.50 -3.11 0.07
C ARG A 101 4.85 -3.81 -1.23
N PRO A 102 4.95 -5.17 -1.24
CA PRO A 102 5.05 -5.95 -2.48
C PRO A 102 3.70 -5.99 -3.19
N PHE A 103 3.67 -6.52 -4.41
CA PHE A 103 2.47 -6.59 -5.26
C PHE A 103 2.40 -7.90 -6.05
N GLY A 104 1.29 -8.08 -6.74
CA GLY A 104 1.10 -9.12 -7.73
C GLY A 104 -0.10 -10.04 -7.45
N ASN A 105 -0.36 -10.91 -8.40
CA ASN A 105 -1.34 -11.99 -8.37
C ASN A 105 -2.73 -11.58 -7.85
N LEU A 106 -3.23 -10.42 -8.31
CA LEU A 106 -4.56 -9.89 -7.96
C LEU A 106 -4.83 -9.82 -6.44
N GLY A 107 -3.78 -9.59 -5.65
CA GLY A 107 -3.87 -9.48 -4.20
C GLY A 107 -3.84 -10.80 -3.42
N LEU A 108 -3.65 -11.94 -4.07
CA LEU A 108 -3.40 -13.20 -3.38
C LEU A 108 -1.99 -13.20 -2.77
N LEU A 109 -1.86 -13.61 -1.52
CA LEU A 109 -0.55 -13.76 -0.89
C LEU A 109 0.13 -15.07 -1.35
N GLY A 110 1.40 -14.98 -1.74
CA GLY A 110 2.10 -16.15 -2.26
C GLY A 110 3.57 -15.89 -2.57
N PRO A 111 4.27 -16.85 -3.20
CA PRO A 111 5.71 -16.80 -3.43
C PRO A 111 6.15 -15.71 -4.41
N HIS A 112 5.22 -15.17 -5.22
CA HIS A 112 5.48 -14.04 -6.11
C HIS A 112 5.78 -12.73 -5.37
N LEU A 113 5.41 -12.61 -4.07
CA LEU A 113 5.58 -11.37 -3.32
C LEU A 113 7.05 -10.96 -3.18
N LEU A 114 7.95 -11.89 -2.86
CA LEU A 114 9.35 -11.59 -2.61
C LEU A 114 10.27 -12.62 -3.29
N SER A 115 11.38 -12.16 -3.87
CA SER A 115 12.55 -12.98 -4.14
C SER A 115 13.48 -13.02 -2.92
N GLU A 116 14.46 -13.90 -2.89
CA GLU A 116 15.53 -13.88 -1.89
C GLU A 116 16.31 -12.55 -1.92
N GLU A 117 16.54 -11.99 -3.13
CA GLU A 117 17.18 -10.69 -3.28
C GLU A 117 16.35 -9.56 -2.66
N ALA A 118 15.03 -9.53 -2.93
CA ALA A 118 14.13 -8.53 -2.35
C ALA A 118 14.10 -8.64 -0.82
N LEU A 119 13.98 -9.86 -0.30
CA LEU A 119 13.98 -10.12 1.14
C LEU A 119 15.28 -9.64 1.79
N ALA A 120 16.44 -10.03 1.26
CA ALA A 120 17.74 -9.62 1.77
C ALA A 120 17.90 -8.10 1.76
N TYR A 121 17.52 -7.44 0.66
CA TYR A 121 17.58 -5.99 0.53
C TYR A 121 16.68 -5.26 1.53
N LEU A 122 15.43 -5.70 1.69
CA LEU A 122 14.50 -5.11 2.65
C LEU A 122 15.03 -5.22 4.10
N MET A 123 15.62 -6.35 4.45
CA MET A 123 16.20 -6.56 5.79
C MET A 123 17.46 -5.71 6.00
N GLU A 124 18.40 -5.71 5.05
CA GLU A 124 19.63 -4.93 5.11
C GLU A 124 19.36 -3.44 5.21
N GLN A 125 18.41 -2.93 4.40
CA GLN A 125 18.03 -1.53 4.36
C GLN A 125 16.99 -1.16 5.44
N ARG A 126 16.66 -2.09 6.36
CA ARG A 126 15.77 -1.88 7.52
C ARG A 126 14.36 -1.39 7.14
N PHE A 127 13.78 -1.97 6.10
CA PHE A 127 12.40 -1.69 5.74
C PHE A 127 11.41 -2.37 6.69
N THR A 128 10.23 -1.78 6.79
CA THR A 128 9.03 -2.43 7.32
C THR A 128 8.14 -2.84 6.15
N CYS A 129 8.04 -4.16 5.91
CA CYS A 129 7.28 -4.73 4.80
C CYS A 129 5.87 -5.09 5.25
N ILE A 130 4.88 -4.51 4.58
CA ILE A 130 3.46 -4.59 4.97
C ILE A 130 2.65 -5.19 3.83
N THR A 131 1.87 -6.22 4.13
CA THR A 131 0.88 -6.80 3.23
C THR A 131 -0.53 -6.29 3.57
N TRP A 132 -1.54 -7.10 3.37
CA TRP A 132 -2.96 -6.78 3.52
C TRP A 132 -3.74 -8.02 3.93
N ASN A 133 -4.99 -7.83 4.32
CA ASN A 133 -5.95 -8.90 4.53
C ASN A 133 -7.33 -8.62 3.87
N SER A 134 -7.43 -7.53 3.08
CA SER A 134 -8.59 -7.24 2.23
C SER A 134 -8.15 -6.56 0.93
N VAL A 135 -8.58 -7.11 -0.20
CA VAL A 135 -8.39 -6.55 -1.54
C VAL A 135 -9.75 -6.55 -2.25
N PRO A 136 -10.52 -5.47 -2.18
CA PRO A 136 -11.89 -5.45 -2.68
C PRO A 136 -12.02 -5.28 -4.19
N HIS A 137 -10.90 -5.16 -4.93
CA HIS A 137 -10.86 -5.03 -6.38
C HIS A 137 -11.55 -3.75 -6.90
N ASP A 138 -11.23 -2.60 -6.31
CA ASP A 138 -11.78 -1.30 -6.69
C ASP A 138 -11.40 -0.86 -8.11
N TRP A 139 -10.31 -1.40 -8.67
CA TRP A 139 -9.81 -1.08 -10.00
C TRP A 139 -10.45 -1.90 -11.14
N ASP A 140 -11.08 -3.04 -10.83
CA ASP A 140 -11.61 -3.96 -11.83
C ASP A 140 -13.12 -4.20 -11.70
N ASP A 141 -13.70 -3.92 -10.52
CA ASP A 141 -15.13 -3.94 -10.28
C ASP A 141 -15.58 -2.69 -9.47
N PRO A 142 -15.66 -1.54 -10.13
CA PRO A 142 -15.96 -0.27 -9.47
C PRO A 142 -17.35 -0.21 -8.83
N ASP A 143 -18.26 -1.09 -9.22
CA ASP A 143 -19.65 -1.08 -8.75
C ASP A 143 -19.87 -1.86 -7.45
N HIS A 144 -19.03 -2.88 -7.14
CA HIS A 144 -19.28 -3.79 -6.01
C HIS A 144 -18.15 -3.88 -4.99
N TRP A 145 -17.05 -3.11 -5.16
CA TRP A 145 -15.91 -3.20 -4.25
C TRP A 145 -16.23 -2.75 -2.82
N VAL A 146 -17.17 -1.80 -2.64
CA VAL A 146 -17.56 -1.31 -1.30
C VAL A 146 -18.18 -2.43 -0.49
N GLU A 147 -19.10 -3.20 -1.10
CA GLU A 147 -19.76 -4.34 -0.47
C GLU A 147 -18.76 -5.44 -0.09
N ARG A 148 -17.76 -5.70 -0.96
CA ARG A 148 -16.70 -6.66 -0.65
C ARG A 148 -15.85 -6.17 0.52
N CYS A 149 -15.43 -4.90 0.51
CA CYS A 149 -14.66 -4.31 1.60
C CYS A 149 -15.41 -4.45 2.93
N LEU A 150 -16.69 -4.08 2.98
CA LEU A 150 -17.51 -4.18 4.19
C LEU A 150 -17.74 -5.64 4.62
N SER A 151 -17.87 -6.56 3.67
CA SER A 151 -17.92 -7.99 3.98
C SER A 151 -16.63 -8.48 4.64
N ASP A 152 -15.48 -7.99 4.23
CA ASP A 152 -14.21 -8.34 4.85
C ASP A 152 -14.07 -7.71 6.25
N VAL A 153 -14.48 -6.44 6.40
CA VAL A 153 -14.55 -5.78 7.71
C VAL A 153 -15.45 -6.54 8.67
N ALA A 154 -16.59 -7.06 8.19
CA ALA A 154 -17.49 -7.83 9.03
C ALA A 154 -16.87 -9.15 9.57
N LYS A 155 -15.91 -9.74 8.86
CA LYS A 155 -15.27 -11.02 9.20
C LYS A 155 -14.01 -10.89 10.06
N GLN A 156 -13.42 -9.69 10.14
CA GLN A 156 -12.11 -9.46 10.76
C GLN A 156 -12.23 -8.48 11.92
N ASP A 157 -11.33 -8.58 12.90
CA ASP A 157 -11.22 -7.60 14.00
C ASP A 157 -10.46 -6.35 13.55
N TRP A 158 -9.50 -6.51 12.64
CA TRP A 158 -8.73 -5.42 12.06
C TRP A 158 -8.47 -5.68 10.57
N THR A 159 -9.08 -4.86 9.72
CA THR A 159 -8.95 -4.96 8.27
C THR A 159 -7.88 -3.98 7.78
N VAL A 160 -6.93 -4.47 6.99
CA VAL A 160 -6.00 -3.65 6.20
C VAL A 160 -6.40 -3.78 4.75
N VAL A 161 -7.04 -2.75 4.23
CA VAL A 161 -7.60 -2.76 2.87
C VAL A 161 -6.68 -2.08 1.88
N VAL A 162 -6.51 -2.72 0.73
CA VAL A 162 -5.85 -2.16 -0.45
C VAL A 162 -6.90 -1.51 -1.34
N LEU A 163 -6.81 -0.20 -1.48
CA LEU A 163 -7.49 0.62 -2.47
C LEU A 163 -6.44 1.24 -3.41
N HIS A 164 -6.89 1.88 -4.47
CA HIS A 164 -5.99 2.49 -5.44
C HIS A 164 -6.38 3.95 -5.71
N ASP A 165 -5.40 4.84 -5.70
CA ASP A 165 -5.57 6.24 -6.10
C ASP A 165 -5.19 6.43 -7.59
N ILE A 166 -5.82 5.62 -8.43
CA ILE A 166 -5.72 5.66 -9.89
C ILE A 166 -7.09 5.92 -10.53
N GLU A 167 -7.09 6.21 -11.83
CA GLU A 167 -8.32 6.44 -12.60
C GLU A 167 -9.26 5.23 -12.53
N ASN A 168 -10.56 5.49 -12.41
CA ASN A 168 -11.64 4.49 -12.38
C ASN A 168 -11.57 3.47 -11.23
N ALA A 169 -10.82 3.77 -10.16
CA ALA A 169 -10.75 2.93 -8.96
C ALA A 169 -11.56 3.52 -7.79
N SER A 170 -10.98 3.61 -6.60
CA SER A 170 -11.70 3.90 -5.34
C SER A 170 -12.44 5.23 -5.30
N LEU A 171 -11.96 6.28 -6.00
CA LEU A 171 -12.42 7.67 -5.86
C LEU A 171 -13.95 7.81 -5.88
N ASN A 172 -14.63 7.17 -6.84
CA ASN A 172 -16.06 7.39 -7.09
C ASN A 172 -16.97 6.91 -5.96
N ARG A 173 -16.59 5.83 -5.26
CA ARG A 173 -17.38 5.27 -4.17
C ARG A 173 -16.72 5.37 -2.79
N LEU A 174 -15.56 6.03 -2.70
CA LEU A 174 -14.90 6.25 -1.41
C LEU A 174 -15.81 6.96 -0.39
N PRO A 175 -16.57 8.03 -0.76
CA PRO A 175 -17.50 8.65 0.18
C PRO A 175 -18.50 7.66 0.79
N GLU A 176 -19.06 6.78 -0.03
CA GLU A 176 -20.00 5.76 0.44
C GLU A 176 -19.36 4.78 1.43
N LEU A 177 -18.14 4.29 1.13
CA LEU A 177 -17.40 3.44 2.08
C LEU A 177 -17.20 4.15 3.41
N LEU A 178 -16.73 5.40 3.38
CA LEU A 178 -16.44 6.18 4.60
C LEU A 178 -17.71 6.40 5.43
N ASP A 179 -18.82 6.76 4.80
CA ASP A 179 -20.11 6.96 5.48
C ASP A 179 -20.60 5.66 6.15
N ARG A 180 -20.45 4.54 5.48
CA ARG A 180 -20.87 3.23 6.03
C ARG A 180 -19.99 2.77 7.17
N LEU A 181 -18.67 2.96 7.08
CA LEU A 181 -17.75 2.64 8.19
C LEU A 181 -18.04 3.47 9.43
N GLU A 182 -18.33 4.78 9.25
CA GLU A 182 -18.71 5.67 10.34
C GLU A 182 -20.03 5.23 10.99
N ASN A 183 -21.07 4.94 10.20
CA ASN A 183 -22.37 4.47 10.68
C ASN A 183 -22.28 3.13 11.43
N GLU A 184 -21.37 2.25 11.04
CA GLU A 184 -21.12 0.96 11.70
C GLU A 184 -20.20 1.08 12.92
N GLY A 185 -19.69 2.27 13.22
CA GLY A 185 -18.78 2.52 14.35
C GLY A 185 -17.43 1.82 14.22
N VAL A 186 -16.93 1.66 12.99
CA VAL A 186 -15.62 1.08 12.71
C VAL A 186 -14.54 2.13 12.97
N GLU A 187 -13.52 1.77 13.74
CA GLU A 187 -12.40 2.67 14.05
C GLU A 187 -11.41 2.72 12.88
N LEU A 188 -11.25 3.91 12.27
CA LEU A 188 -10.22 4.13 11.26
C LEU A 188 -8.88 4.46 11.94
N VAL A 189 -7.84 3.69 11.60
CA VAL A 189 -6.50 3.84 12.20
C VAL A 189 -5.42 3.92 11.14
N GLN A 190 -4.27 4.54 11.46
CA GLN A 190 -3.10 4.65 10.57
C GLN A 190 -2.00 3.63 10.89
N SER A 191 -2.26 2.68 11.79
CA SER A 191 -1.33 1.62 12.18
C SER A 191 -1.68 0.28 11.51
N PHE A 192 -0.83 -0.71 11.69
CA PHE A 192 -0.97 -2.04 11.07
C PHE A 192 -0.93 -3.14 12.14
N PRO A 193 -1.81 -4.16 12.05
CA PRO A 193 -1.74 -5.33 12.91
C PRO A 193 -0.52 -6.18 12.55
N GLU A 194 0.01 -6.92 13.54
CA GLU A 194 1.23 -7.70 13.39
C GLU A 194 1.17 -8.74 12.26
N GLU A 195 0.01 -9.31 12.04
CA GLU A 195 -0.21 -10.38 11.05
C GLU A 195 0.05 -9.98 9.60
N VAL A 196 -0.06 -8.68 9.26
CA VAL A 196 0.24 -8.15 7.92
C VAL A 196 1.64 -7.56 7.81
N VAL A 197 2.38 -7.48 8.90
CA VAL A 197 3.76 -6.98 8.91
C VAL A 197 4.71 -8.15 8.74
N LEU A 198 5.30 -8.32 7.56
CA LEU A 198 6.22 -9.42 7.27
C LEU A 198 7.63 -9.18 7.82
N ILE A 199 8.05 -7.92 7.79
CA ILE A 199 9.35 -7.43 8.26
C ILE A 199 9.08 -6.12 9.00
N ARG A 200 9.69 -5.94 10.16
CA ARG A 200 9.67 -4.69 10.91
C ARG A 200 11.08 -4.18 11.13
N ASP A 201 11.40 -3.01 10.60
CA ASP A 201 12.72 -2.38 10.74
C ASP A 201 13.90 -3.32 10.39
N GLY A 202 13.71 -4.16 9.36
CA GLY A 202 14.69 -5.15 8.90
C GLY A 202 14.66 -6.50 9.63
N GLU A 203 13.78 -6.69 10.60
CA GLU A 203 13.64 -7.94 11.34
C GLU A 203 12.39 -8.71 10.91
N LEU A 204 12.51 -10.03 10.76
CA LEU A 204 11.39 -10.88 10.38
C LEU A 204 10.34 -10.93 11.49
N THR A 205 9.07 -10.80 11.10
CA THR A 205 7.92 -10.90 12.00
C THR A 205 6.95 -11.98 11.53
N SER A 206 5.97 -11.66 10.70
CA SER A 206 4.93 -12.59 10.24
C SER A 206 5.23 -13.22 8.86
N LEU A 207 6.47 -13.11 8.36
CA LEU A 207 6.87 -13.71 7.08
C LEU A 207 6.74 -15.22 7.12
N LYS A 208 6.04 -15.78 6.12
CA LYS A 208 5.96 -17.24 5.91
C LYS A 208 6.88 -17.65 4.76
N PRO A 209 7.42 -18.90 4.77
CA PRO A 209 8.18 -19.40 3.63
C PRO A 209 7.43 -19.25 2.30
N SER A 210 6.12 -19.50 2.30
CA SER A 210 5.26 -19.36 1.12
C SER A 210 5.16 -17.94 0.53
N HIS A 211 5.69 -16.92 1.19
CA HIS A 211 5.73 -15.55 0.67
C HIS A 211 7.02 -15.26 -0.15
N VAL A 212 7.94 -16.21 -0.21
CA VAL A 212 9.23 -16.04 -0.87
C VAL A 212 9.41 -17.10 -1.95
N ALA A 213 9.79 -16.68 -3.15
CA ALA A 213 10.04 -17.59 -4.26
C ALA A 213 11.10 -18.65 -3.90
N GLY A 214 10.79 -19.92 -4.21
CA GLY A 214 11.70 -21.03 -3.95
C GLY A 214 11.75 -21.55 -2.51
N ARG A 215 11.01 -20.95 -1.57
CA ARG A 215 10.84 -21.46 -0.20
C ARG A 215 9.57 -22.31 -0.08
N THR A 216 9.64 -23.40 0.64
CA THR A 216 8.51 -24.33 0.92
C THR A 216 8.19 -24.37 2.42
#